data_3858c1bb5ea6e77b753a518dc9754fa4
#
_entry.id   3858c1bb5ea6e77b753a518dc9754fa4
#
_cell.length_a   1.000
_cell.length_b   1.000
_cell.length_c   1.000
_cell.angle_alpha   90.00
_cell.angle_beta   90.00
_cell.angle_gamma   90.00
#
_symmetry.space_group_name_H-M   'P 1'
#
loop_
_entity.id
_entity.type
_entity.pdbx_description
1 polymer ?
#
loop_
_entity_poly.entity_id
_entity_poly.type
_entity_poly.pdbx_seq_one_letter_code
_entity_poly.pdbx_strand_id
1 'polypeptide(L)'
;TVYCAAGDLNGSKGSHFDTHADNFNKLKNNMLPPFDQAASALVEDLRERGRLDETLIVMLTDFGRTPQINKGAGRDHFPGAYSVVFAGGGIRGGQVYGKSNSIGFEPAEQACGPSDLHATIFHALGIDPEHMIYDADNRPLPLCDGKPLPLF
;
A
#
# COMPACT_ATOMS: atom_id res chain seq x y z
N THR A 1 5.04 11.73 4.10
CA THR A 1 5.43 10.34 3.81
C THR A 1 6.29 9.82 4.94
N VAL A 2 6.00 8.61 5.41
CA VAL A 2 6.77 7.91 6.46
C VAL A 2 7.37 6.66 5.83
N TYR A 3 8.68 6.48 5.96
CA TYR A 3 9.36 5.25 5.55
C TYR A 3 9.53 4.33 6.75
N CYS A 4 9.09 3.08 6.63
CA CYS A 4 9.27 2.07 7.65
C CYS A 4 10.50 1.21 7.31
N ALA A 5 11.56 1.36 8.09
CA ALA A 5 12.74 0.51 8.02
C ALA A 5 13.23 0.21 9.44
N ALA A 6 13.56 -1.04 9.73
CA ALA A 6 14.22 -1.39 10.98
C ALA A 6 15.74 -1.25 10.78
N GLY A 7 16.38 -0.44 11.61
CA GLY A 7 17.80 -0.16 11.56
C GLY A 7 18.11 1.31 11.33
N ASP A 8 19.39 1.62 11.13
CA ASP A 8 19.77 2.99 10.85
C ASP A 8 19.24 3.45 9.48
N LEU A 9 18.84 4.70 9.41
CA LEU A 9 18.34 5.32 8.18
C LEU A 9 19.35 5.33 7.02
N ASN A 10 20.60 4.98 7.30
CA ASN A 10 21.70 4.92 6.32
C ASN A 10 21.81 3.54 5.65
N GLY A 11 20.92 2.60 5.98
CA GLY A 11 20.72 1.36 5.22
C GLY A 11 21.84 0.33 5.31
N SER A 12 22.86 0.54 6.13
CA SER A 12 24.07 -0.28 6.09
C SER A 12 24.06 -1.52 7.00
N LYS A 13 23.16 -1.60 7.97
CA LYS A 13 23.12 -2.72 8.94
C LYS A 13 21.72 -3.12 9.43
N GLY A 14 20.67 -2.53 8.92
CA GLY A 14 19.29 -2.83 9.33
C GLY A 14 18.65 -3.93 8.49
N SER A 15 17.65 -4.59 9.05
CA SER A 15 16.74 -5.42 8.27
C SER A 15 15.75 -4.52 7.53
N HIS A 16 15.59 -4.73 6.24
CA HIS A 16 14.63 -4.03 5.39
C HIS A 16 13.55 -5.00 4.93
N PHE A 17 12.43 -4.49 4.46
CA PHE A 17 11.38 -5.31 3.85
C PHE A 17 11.82 -5.99 2.54
N ASP A 18 13.00 -5.66 2.02
CA ASP A 18 13.64 -6.34 0.89
C ASP A 18 14.33 -7.65 1.32
N THR A 19 13.53 -8.65 1.62
CA THR A 19 13.95 -9.89 2.29
C THR A 19 14.15 -11.06 1.33
N HIS A 20 15.18 -10.99 0.50
CA HIS A 20 15.57 -12.09 -0.42
C HIS A 20 16.16 -13.33 0.28
N ALA A 21 16.43 -13.25 1.57
CA ALA A 21 16.87 -14.37 2.38
C ALA A 21 16.34 -14.21 3.80
N ASP A 22 16.05 -15.35 4.47
CA ASP A 22 15.58 -15.42 5.86
C ASP A 22 14.37 -14.50 6.13
N ASN A 23 13.41 -14.48 5.18
CA ASN A 23 12.26 -13.58 5.17
C ASN A 23 11.44 -13.66 6.46
N PHE A 24 11.15 -14.88 6.91
CA PHE A 24 10.22 -15.08 8.03
C PHE A 24 10.79 -14.61 9.37
N ASN A 25 12.05 -14.91 9.66
CA ASN A 25 12.69 -14.46 10.88
C ASN A 25 12.88 -12.94 10.90
N LYS A 26 13.31 -12.36 9.76
CA LYS A 26 13.47 -10.91 9.62
C LYS A 26 12.14 -10.18 9.83
N LEU A 27 11.08 -10.63 9.17
CA LEU A 27 9.76 -10.05 9.34
C LEU A 27 9.26 -10.20 10.78
N LYS A 28 9.25 -11.43 11.31
CA LYS A 28 8.68 -11.73 12.61
C LYS A 28 9.39 -11.02 13.77
N ASN A 29 10.73 -10.98 13.73
CA ASN A 29 11.49 -10.56 14.89
C ASN A 29 11.96 -9.09 14.80
N ASN A 30 12.12 -8.55 13.57
CA ASN A 30 12.73 -7.24 13.40
C ASN A 30 11.81 -6.21 12.76
N MET A 31 11.01 -6.60 11.74
CA MET A 31 10.30 -5.62 10.91
C MET A 31 8.85 -5.41 11.35
N LEU A 32 8.11 -6.48 11.55
CA LEU A 32 6.68 -6.38 11.86
C LEU A 32 6.38 -5.82 13.24
N PRO A 33 7.11 -6.15 14.33
CA PRO A 33 6.77 -5.63 15.65
C PRO A 33 6.81 -4.09 15.73
N PRO A 34 7.87 -3.39 15.30
CA PRO A 34 7.86 -1.93 15.31
C PRO A 34 6.88 -1.31 14.31
N PHE A 35 6.65 -1.98 13.16
CA PHE A 35 5.65 -1.53 12.19
C PHE A 35 4.23 -1.61 12.77
N ASP A 36 3.87 -2.74 13.36
CA ASP A 36 2.56 -2.96 13.99
C ASP A 36 2.29 -1.92 15.09
N GLN A 37 3.27 -1.72 15.98
CA GLN A 37 3.17 -0.73 17.04
C GLN A 37 3.01 0.70 16.52
N ALA A 38 3.77 1.09 15.50
CA ALA A 38 3.71 2.43 14.94
C ALA A 38 2.40 2.67 14.16
N ALA A 39 1.97 1.68 13.36
CA ALA A 39 0.77 1.79 12.54
C ALA A 39 -0.50 1.81 13.42
N SER A 40 -0.59 0.93 14.42
CA SER A 40 -1.73 0.90 15.34
C SER A 40 -1.81 2.18 16.16
N ALA A 41 -0.69 2.64 16.73
CA ALA A 41 -0.64 3.88 17.50
C ALA A 41 -1.06 5.11 16.67
N LEU A 42 -0.66 5.19 15.39
CA LEU A 42 -1.07 6.27 14.50
C LEU A 42 -2.58 6.28 14.29
N VAL A 43 -3.18 5.11 13.99
CA VAL A 43 -4.62 5.00 13.77
C VAL A 43 -5.40 5.33 15.05
N GLU A 44 -4.95 4.83 16.19
CA GLU A 44 -5.57 5.08 17.50
C GLU A 44 -5.49 6.55 17.89
N ASP A 45 -4.34 7.19 17.77
CA ASP A 45 -4.15 8.62 18.08
C ASP A 45 -5.05 9.51 17.20
N LEU A 46 -5.10 9.25 15.91
CA LEU A 46 -5.98 10.00 15.00
C LEU A 46 -7.46 9.80 15.33
N ARG A 47 -7.86 8.58 15.71
CA ARG A 47 -9.22 8.29 16.12
C ARG A 47 -9.58 9.00 17.43
N GLU A 48 -8.72 8.95 18.45
CA GLU A 48 -8.93 9.59 19.75
C GLU A 48 -9.02 11.11 19.63
N ARG A 49 -8.27 11.70 18.70
CA ARG A 49 -8.33 13.14 18.40
C ARG A 49 -9.48 13.53 17.48
N GLY A 50 -10.31 12.58 17.04
CA GLY A 50 -11.40 12.83 16.08
C GLY A 50 -10.93 13.26 14.69
N ARG A 51 -9.71 12.89 14.30
CA ARG A 51 -9.09 13.30 13.03
C ARG A 51 -8.99 12.18 11.99
N LEU A 52 -9.37 10.97 12.34
CA LEU A 52 -9.24 9.82 11.42
C LEU A 52 -10.13 10.00 10.18
N ASP A 53 -11.32 10.55 10.32
CA ASP A 53 -12.24 10.77 9.21
C ASP A 53 -11.74 11.85 8.22
N GLU A 54 -10.88 12.75 8.69
CA GLU A 54 -10.27 13.82 7.89
C GLU A 54 -8.86 13.46 7.39
N THR A 55 -8.36 12.27 7.72
CA THR A 55 -7.00 11.84 7.41
C THR A 55 -7.01 10.50 6.70
N LEU A 56 -6.66 10.47 5.42
CA LEU A 56 -6.47 9.22 4.69
C LEU A 56 -5.08 8.65 4.99
N ILE A 57 -5.04 7.45 5.53
CA ILE A 57 -3.81 6.66 5.70
C ILE A 57 -3.77 5.62 4.58
N VAL A 58 -2.68 5.58 3.83
CA VAL A 58 -2.43 4.58 2.79
C VAL A 58 -1.10 3.88 3.09
N MET A 59 -1.14 2.57 3.30
CA MET A 59 0.05 1.74 3.47
C MET A 59 0.25 0.95 2.19
N LEU A 60 1.30 1.24 1.47
CA LEU A 60 1.59 0.65 0.16
C LEU A 60 3.07 0.35 -0.02
N THR A 61 3.38 -0.45 -1.00
CA THR A 61 4.72 -0.80 -1.45
C THR A 61 4.78 -0.65 -2.98
N ASP A 62 5.98 -0.62 -3.54
CA ASP A 62 6.23 -0.56 -4.98
C ASP A 62 5.75 -1.82 -5.72
N PHE A 63 5.93 -3.01 -5.12
CA PHE A 63 5.47 -4.31 -5.63
C PHE A 63 5.32 -5.32 -4.49
N GLY A 64 4.78 -6.49 -4.81
CA GLY A 64 4.66 -7.62 -3.89
C GLY A 64 5.90 -8.51 -3.85
N ARG A 65 5.73 -9.67 -3.24
CA ARG A 65 6.76 -10.70 -3.13
C ARG A 65 6.26 -12.02 -3.71
N THR A 66 7.18 -12.82 -4.25
CA THR A 66 6.85 -14.12 -4.81
C THR A 66 6.08 -14.98 -3.80
N PRO A 67 4.98 -15.63 -4.19
CA PRO A 67 4.32 -16.63 -3.36
C PRO A 67 5.25 -17.79 -3.01
N GLN A 68 6.13 -18.15 -3.94
CA GLN A 68 7.15 -19.18 -3.74
C GLN A 68 8.30 -18.64 -2.88
N ILE A 69 8.80 -19.50 -2.02
CA ILE A 69 9.97 -19.25 -1.18
C ILE A 69 11.21 -19.75 -1.93
N ASN A 70 12.22 -18.91 -2.04
CA ASN A 70 13.48 -19.27 -2.69
C ASN A 70 14.39 -20.13 -1.78
N LYS A 71 15.53 -20.61 -2.33
CA LYS A 71 16.47 -21.48 -1.62
C LYS A 71 17.09 -20.85 -0.36
N GLY A 72 17.06 -19.52 -0.25
CA GLY A 72 17.54 -18.77 0.91
C GLY A 72 16.47 -18.53 1.97
N ALA A 73 15.31 -19.22 1.91
CA ALA A 73 14.16 -18.96 2.74
C ALA A 73 13.66 -17.49 2.63
N GLY A 74 13.88 -16.87 1.47
CA GLY A 74 13.48 -15.52 1.13
C GLY A 74 12.35 -15.49 0.13
N ARG A 75 11.88 -14.27 -0.20
CA ARG A 75 10.93 -13.99 -1.26
C ARG A 75 11.49 -12.91 -2.17
N ASP A 76 11.37 -13.12 -3.47
CA ASP A 76 11.88 -12.20 -4.48
C ASP A 76 10.81 -11.18 -4.91
N HIS A 77 11.21 -10.17 -5.68
CA HIS A 77 10.30 -9.15 -6.19
C HIS A 77 9.26 -9.77 -7.12
N PHE A 78 8.02 -9.36 -6.95
CA PHE A 78 6.91 -9.92 -7.74
C PHE A 78 5.80 -8.88 -7.94
N PRO A 79 5.61 -8.39 -9.16
CA PRO A 79 4.59 -7.36 -9.42
C PRO A 79 3.18 -7.91 -9.67
N GLY A 80 3.02 -9.23 -9.78
CA GLY A 80 1.77 -9.85 -10.22
C GLY A 80 0.60 -9.69 -9.24
N ALA A 81 0.86 -9.64 -7.94
CA ALA A 81 -0.15 -9.36 -6.92
C ALA A 81 0.50 -8.85 -5.63
N TYR A 82 -0.14 -7.87 -5.00
CA TYR A 82 0.23 -7.36 -3.68
C TYR A 82 -0.96 -6.71 -2.99
N SER A 83 -0.82 -6.40 -1.71
CA SER A 83 -1.88 -5.81 -0.90
C SER A 83 -1.56 -4.37 -0.53
N VAL A 84 -2.59 -3.54 -0.47
CA VAL A 84 -2.55 -2.16 -0.01
C VAL A 84 -3.56 -2.00 1.11
N VAL A 85 -3.28 -1.18 2.10
CA VAL A 85 -4.21 -0.90 3.20
C VAL A 85 -4.60 0.57 3.17
N PHE A 86 -5.90 0.80 3.31
CA PHE A 86 -6.48 2.12 3.48
C PHE A 86 -7.13 2.23 4.85
N ALA A 87 -7.01 3.36 5.51
CA ALA A 87 -7.72 3.67 6.74
C ALA A 87 -8.04 5.17 6.85
N GLY A 88 -9.15 5.50 7.46
CA GLY A 88 -9.59 6.90 7.60
C GLY A 88 -10.06 7.55 6.30
N GLY A 89 -10.20 8.89 6.29
CA GLY A 89 -10.57 9.65 5.11
C GLY A 89 -11.90 9.22 4.45
N GLY A 90 -12.87 8.77 5.24
CA GLY A 90 -14.16 8.29 4.75
C GLY A 90 -14.18 6.83 4.27
N ILE A 91 -13.04 6.12 4.30
CA ILE A 91 -12.98 4.70 3.92
C ILE A 91 -13.74 3.83 4.93
N ARG A 92 -14.63 2.98 4.46
CA ARG A 92 -15.32 1.99 5.31
C ARG A 92 -14.36 0.92 5.77
N GLY A 93 -14.10 0.88 7.08
CA GLY A 93 -13.21 -0.10 7.69
C GLY A 93 -13.78 -1.53 7.70
N GLY A 94 -12.90 -2.51 7.95
CA GLY A 94 -13.27 -3.92 8.13
C GLY A 94 -13.63 -4.67 6.85
N GLN A 95 -13.41 -4.10 5.68
CA GLN A 95 -13.66 -4.75 4.39
C GLN A 95 -12.37 -5.23 3.72
N VAL A 96 -12.49 -6.25 2.90
CA VAL A 96 -11.45 -6.72 1.99
C VAL A 96 -11.98 -6.59 0.57
N TYR A 97 -11.24 -5.88 -0.29
CA TYR A 97 -11.56 -5.70 -1.69
C TYR A 97 -10.55 -6.47 -2.55
N GLY A 98 -11.06 -7.33 -3.42
CA GLY A 98 -10.25 -8.17 -4.28
C GLY A 98 -9.73 -9.44 -3.60
N LYS A 99 -9.23 -10.35 -4.44
CA LYS A 99 -8.70 -11.64 -4.03
C LYS A 99 -7.73 -12.17 -5.08
N SER A 100 -6.63 -12.75 -4.65
CA SER A 100 -5.71 -13.46 -5.54
C SER A 100 -6.24 -14.85 -5.92
N ASN A 101 -5.68 -15.43 -6.97
CA ASN A 101 -5.90 -16.84 -7.29
C ASN A 101 -5.33 -17.75 -6.17
N SER A 102 -5.62 -19.05 -6.25
CA SER A 102 -5.27 -20.03 -5.20
C SER A 102 -3.77 -20.17 -4.93
N ILE A 103 -2.93 -19.74 -5.86
CA ILE A 103 -1.47 -19.79 -5.73
C ILE A 103 -0.83 -18.40 -5.47
N GLY A 104 -1.65 -17.33 -5.38
CA GLY A 104 -1.18 -15.99 -5.04
C GLY A 104 -0.39 -15.26 -6.13
N PHE A 105 -0.50 -15.69 -7.39
CA PHE A 105 0.28 -15.13 -8.50
C PHE A 105 -0.38 -13.93 -9.19
N GLU A 106 -1.70 -13.86 -9.18
CA GLU A 106 -2.44 -12.82 -9.89
C GLU A 106 -3.78 -12.54 -9.21
N PRO A 107 -4.37 -11.36 -9.40
CA PRO A 107 -5.73 -11.08 -8.96
C PRO A 107 -6.72 -11.98 -9.69
N ALA A 108 -7.67 -12.58 -8.97
CA ALA A 108 -8.72 -13.44 -9.52
C ALA A 108 -10.11 -12.80 -9.41
N GLU A 109 -10.31 -11.95 -8.42
CA GLU A 109 -11.58 -11.25 -8.19
C GLU A 109 -11.30 -9.77 -7.94
N GLN A 110 -12.13 -8.89 -8.51
CA GLN A 110 -12.06 -7.43 -8.31
C GLN A 110 -10.63 -6.88 -8.49
N ALA A 111 -9.97 -7.28 -9.57
CA ALA A 111 -8.63 -6.82 -9.90
C ALA A 111 -8.59 -5.29 -9.98
N CYS A 112 -7.59 -4.69 -9.37
CA CYS A 112 -7.33 -3.25 -9.45
C CYS A 112 -5.83 -3.00 -9.65
N GLY A 113 -5.50 -1.91 -10.28
CA GLY A 113 -4.13 -1.52 -10.57
C GLY A 113 -3.70 -0.23 -9.85
N PRO A 114 -2.44 0.18 -10.03
CA PRO A 114 -1.94 1.42 -9.45
C PRO A 114 -2.77 2.66 -9.82
N SER A 115 -3.28 2.73 -11.05
CA SER A 115 -4.15 3.84 -11.48
C SER A 115 -5.44 3.92 -10.66
N ASP A 116 -6.05 2.77 -10.34
CA ASP A 116 -7.27 2.73 -9.52
C ASP A 116 -6.99 3.15 -8.07
N LEU A 117 -5.81 2.81 -7.55
CA LEU A 117 -5.36 3.29 -6.23
C LEU A 117 -5.18 4.80 -6.22
N HIS A 118 -4.54 5.38 -7.26
CA HIS A 118 -4.39 6.81 -7.39
C HIS A 118 -5.75 7.53 -7.51
N ALA A 119 -6.64 7.01 -8.36
CA ALA A 119 -8.00 7.54 -8.49
C ALA A 119 -8.76 7.50 -7.16
N THR A 120 -8.58 6.43 -6.37
CA THR A 120 -9.17 6.30 -5.04
C THR A 120 -8.63 7.35 -4.06
N ILE A 121 -7.32 7.61 -4.09
CA ILE A 121 -6.69 8.66 -3.28
C ILE A 121 -7.21 10.04 -3.68
N PHE A 122 -7.25 10.36 -4.98
CA PHE A 122 -7.80 11.62 -5.47
C PHE A 122 -9.26 11.81 -5.06
N HIS A 123 -10.08 10.77 -5.22
CA HIS A 123 -11.47 10.80 -4.80
C HIS A 123 -11.62 11.09 -3.29
N ALA A 124 -10.83 10.42 -2.44
CA ALA A 124 -10.82 10.67 -0.99
C ALA A 124 -10.42 12.12 -0.63
N LEU A 125 -9.59 12.75 -1.44
CA LEU A 125 -9.18 14.16 -1.30
C LEU A 125 -10.19 15.14 -1.90
N GLY A 126 -11.31 14.68 -2.48
CA GLY A 126 -12.31 15.51 -3.15
C GLY A 126 -11.83 16.02 -4.51
N ILE A 127 -10.82 15.39 -5.10
CA ILE A 127 -10.29 15.74 -6.42
C ILE A 127 -10.90 14.77 -7.44
N ASP A 128 -11.45 15.30 -8.52
CA ASP A 128 -11.97 14.50 -9.62
C ASP A 128 -10.81 13.85 -10.40
N PRO A 129 -10.69 12.52 -10.44
CA PRO A 129 -9.64 11.84 -11.19
C PRO A 129 -9.68 12.11 -12.71
N GLU A 130 -10.87 12.41 -13.26
CA GLU A 130 -11.07 12.70 -14.69
C GLU A 130 -10.74 14.15 -15.03
N HIS A 131 -10.36 14.98 -14.04
CA HIS A 131 -9.99 16.37 -14.29
C HIS A 131 -8.88 16.46 -15.33
N MET A 132 -9.09 17.30 -16.36
CA MET A 132 -8.13 17.47 -17.45
C MET A 132 -7.04 18.45 -17.04
N ILE A 133 -5.82 18.01 -17.15
CA ILE A 133 -4.62 18.86 -17.06
C ILE A 133 -4.04 19.03 -18.48
N TYR A 134 -3.27 20.09 -18.67
CA TYR A 134 -2.69 20.41 -19.99
C TYR A 134 -1.17 20.42 -19.88
N ASP A 135 -0.50 19.77 -20.82
CA ASP A 135 0.96 19.81 -20.90
C ASP A 135 1.45 21.14 -21.56
N ALA A 136 2.77 21.26 -21.72
CA ALA A 136 3.38 22.45 -22.30
C ALA A 136 2.96 22.73 -23.75
N ASP A 137 2.49 21.71 -24.47
CA ASP A 137 1.99 21.79 -25.85
C ASP A 137 0.45 21.98 -25.90
N ASN A 138 -0.17 22.26 -24.74
CA ASN A 138 -1.62 22.40 -24.57
C ASN A 138 -2.42 21.13 -24.95
N ARG A 139 -1.83 19.95 -24.78
CA ARG A 139 -2.54 18.69 -24.99
C ARG A 139 -3.26 18.28 -23.69
N PRO A 140 -4.57 17.96 -23.77
CA PRO A 140 -5.31 17.53 -22.61
C PRO A 140 -4.89 16.12 -22.16
N LEU A 141 -4.66 15.96 -20.88
CA LEU A 141 -4.36 14.68 -20.23
C LEU A 141 -5.26 14.53 -19.00
N PRO A 142 -5.90 13.38 -18.77
CA PRO A 142 -6.62 13.16 -17.53
C PRO A 142 -5.62 13.12 -16.37
N LEU A 143 -6.05 13.59 -15.20
CA LEU A 143 -5.24 13.54 -13.99
C LEU A 143 -4.90 12.10 -13.61
N CYS A 144 -5.83 11.16 -13.83
CA CYS A 144 -5.65 9.74 -13.61
C CYS A 144 -6.56 8.93 -14.54
N ASP A 145 -6.03 7.85 -15.12
CA ASP A 145 -6.79 6.94 -15.99
C ASP A 145 -7.56 5.85 -15.21
N GLY A 146 -7.35 5.74 -13.90
CA GLY A 146 -7.98 4.75 -13.04
C GLY A 146 -9.39 5.13 -12.61
N LYS A 147 -10.06 4.18 -11.96
CA LYS A 147 -11.39 4.39 -11.37
C LYS A 147 -11.31 4.25 -9.85
N PRO A 148 -11.97 5.15 -9.08
CA PRO A 148 -12.03 5.01 -7.64
C PRO A 148 -12.64 3.66 -7.23
N LEU A 149 -12.00 2.99 -6.28
CA LEU A 149 -12.50 1.74 -5.72
C LEU A 149 -13.71 2.01 -4.82
N PRO A 150 -14.70 1.08 -4.73
CA PRO A 150 -15.93 1.28 -3.95
C PRO A 150 -15.69 1.05 -2.45
N LEU A 151 -14.79 1.82 -1.86
CA LEU A 151 -14.36 1.68 -0.48
C LEU A 151 -15.03 2.67 0.50
N PHE A 152 -15.83 3.61 -0.03
CA PHE A 152 -16.49 4.69 0.70
C PHE A 152 -17.92 4.37 1.11
#